data_a73985faf1324784caadc82cd9ea6564
#
_entry.id   a73985faf1324784caadc82cd9ea6564
#
_cell.length_a   1.000
_cell.length_b   1.000
_cell.length_c   1.000
_cell.angle_alpha   90.00
_cell.angle_beta   90.00
_cell.angle_gamma   90.00
#
_symmetry.space_group_name_H-M   'P 1'
#
loop_
_entity.id
_entity.type
_entity.pdbx_description
1 polymer ?
#
loop_
_entity_poly.entity_id
_entity_poly.type
_entity_poly.pdbx_seq_one_letter_code
_entity_poly.pdbx_strand_id
1 'polypeptide(L)'
;MAKKEEEKTTQNKQEEMAMVDDLVIATDLLVTAKAGVRNLAVAITETATPSVKKLLRRELDNAIDTHDKIAQYMIKNEMYHAYDIDEQIEHDLKKADIALKIAKK
;
A
#
# COMPACT_ATOMS: atom_id res chain seq x y z
N MET A 1 37.40 14.36 -1.23
CA MET A 1 36.56 14.01 -2.38
C MET A 1 35.96 12.64 -2.25
N ALA A 2 36.73 11.60 -1.95
CA ALA A 2 36.20 10.24 -1.76
C ALA A 2 35.16 10.13 -0.64
N LYS A 3 35.34 10.82 0.48
CA LYS A 3 34.40 10.85 1.60
C LYS A 3 33.03 11.42 1.22
N LYS A 4 32.94 12.44 0.37
CA LYS A 4 31.68 13.02 -0.07
C LYS A 4 30.89 12.09 -1.00
N GLU A 5 31.58 11.33 -1.84
CA GLU A 5 30.96 10.34 -2.72
C GLU A 5 30.45 9.14 -1.93
N GLU A 6 31.19 8.67 -0.94
CA GLU A 6 30.79 7.60 -0.02
C GLU A 6 29.57 8.03 0.82
N GLU A 7 29.57 9.25 1.34
CA GLU A 7 28.43 9.80 2.10
C GLU A 7 27.18 9.92 1.25
N LYS A 8 27.28 10.39 0.00
CA LYS A 8 26.16 10.47 -0.94
C LYS A 8 25.62 9.08 -1.29
N THR A 9 26.49 8.10 -1.52
CA THR A 9 26.09 6.74 -1.84
C THR A 9 25.36 6.10 -0.65
N THR A 10 25.86 6.29 0.57
CA THR A 10 25.23 5.80 1.79
C THR A 10 23.87 6.45 2.02
N GLN A 11 23.77 7.76 1.83
CA GLN A 11 22.52 8.50 1.97
C GLN A 11 21.49 8.05 0.94
N ASN A 12 21.88 7.83 -0.32
CA ASN A 12 20.99 7.32 -1.36
C ASN A 12 20.47 5.93 -1.04
N LYS A 13 21.30 5.07 -0.47
CA LYS A 13 20.88 3.73 -0.03
C LYS A 13 19.89 3.78 1.12
N GLN A 14 20.10 4.68 2.08
CA GLN A 14 19.17 4.88 3.19
C GLN A 14 17.83 5.42 2.70
N GLU A 15 17.82 6.35 1.75
CA GLU A 15 16.61 6.88 1.14
C GLU A 15 15.85 5.79 0.37
N GLU A 16 16.55 4.94 -0.39
CA GLU A 16 15.96 3.81 -1.09
C GLU A 16 15.34 2.79 -0.13
N MET A 17 16.02 2.48 0.96
CA MET A 17 15.51 1.58 1.99
C MET A 17 14.28 2.15 2.69
N ALA A 18 14.29 3.44 3.05
CA ALA A 18 13.16 4.11 3.65
C ALA A 18 11.95 4.12 2.70
N MET A 19 12.17 4.35 1.40
CA MET A 19 11.13 4.31 0.39
C MET A 19 10.51 2.90 0.27
N VAL A 20 11.32 1.85 0.32
CA VAL A 20 10.85 0.47 0.27
C VAL A 20 10.05 0.14 1.52
N ASP A 21 10.51 0.57 2.70
CA ASP A 21 9.81 0.36 3.97
C ASP A 21 8.44 1.04 3.96
N ASP A 22 8.36 2.30 3.57
CA ASP A 22 7.10 3.04 3.47
C ASP A 22 6.15 2.38 2.48
N LEU A 23 6.67 1.90 1.37
CA LEU A 23 5.90 1.22 0.34
C LEU A 23 5.33 -0.11 0.84
N VAL A 24 6.14 -0.90 1.54
CA VAL A 24 5.71 -2.18 2.12
C VAL A 24 4.61 -1.95 3.15
N ILE A 25 4.80 -0.98 4.04
CA ILE A 25 3.81 -0.64 5.07
C ILE A 25 2.50 -0.19 4.42
N ALA A 26 2.54 0.72 3.46
CA ALA A 26 1.35 1.21 2.77
C ALA A 26 0.64 0.10 2.00
N THR A 27 1.40 -0.77 1.33
CA THR A 27 0.86 -1.90 0.58
C THR A 27 0.16 -2.89 1.51
N ASP A 28 0.77 -3.23 2.64
CA ASP A 28 0.18 -4.11 3.64
C ASP A 28 -1.12 -3.53 4.22
N LEU A 29 -1.13 -2.23 4.50
CA LEU A 29 -2.33 -1.53 4.97
C LEU A 29 -3.45 -1.59 3.93
N LEU A 30 -3.12 -1.37 2.65
CA LEU A 30 -4.11 -1.41 1.57
C LEU A 30 -4.68 -2.80 1.39
N VAL A 31 -3.84 -3.83 1.38
CA VAL A 31 -4.26 -5.24 1.26
C VAL A 31 -5.14 -5.64 2.44
N THR A 32 -4.75 -5.25 3.66
CA THR A 32 -5.53 -5.54 4.87
C THR A 32 -6.89 -4.84 4.84
N ALA A 33 -6.93 -3.56 4.44
CA ALA A 33 -8.18 -2.81 4.29
C ALA A 33 -9.09 -3.44 3.24
N LYS A 34 -8.55 -3.87 2.12
CA LYS A 34 -9.27 -4.58 1.07
C LYS A 34 -9.88 -5.89 1.57
N ALA A 35 -9.11 -6.67 2.30
CA ALA A 35 -9.58 -7.92 2.91
C ALA A 35 -10.72 -7.64 3.90
N GLY A 36 -10.61 -6.58 4.70
CA GLY A 36 -11.66 -6.14 5.62
C GLY A 36 -12.98 -5.80 4.92
N VAL A 37 -12.91 -5.06 3.82
CA VAL A 37 -14.09 -4.74 2.99
C VAL A 37 -14.74 -6.04 2.47
N ARG A 38 -13.95 -6.94 1.91
CA ARG A 38 -14.45 -8.22 1.38
C ARG A 38 -15.09 -9.07 2.47
N ASN A 39 -14.45 -9.20 3.62
CA ASN A 39 -14.95 -10.00 4.73
C ASN A 39 -16.27 -9.45 5.27
N LEU A 40 -16.40 -8.14 5.41
CA LEU A 40 -17.64 -7.50 5.85
C LEU A 40 -18.77 -7.67 4.83
N ALA A 41 -18.45 -7.57 3.53
CA ALA A 41 -19.42 -7.80 2.47
C ALA A 41 -19.97 -9.23 2.48
N VAL A 42 -19.09 -10.21 2.69
CA VAL A 42 -19.49 -11.62 2.84
C VAL A 42 -20.36 -11.80 4.08
N ALA A 43 -19.93 -11.26 5.23
CA ALA A 43 -20.65 -11.39 6.49
C ALA A 43 -22.08 -10.84 6.41
N ILE A 44 -22.28 -9.70 5.71
CA ILE A 44 -23.61 -9.12 5.51
C ILE A 44 -24.52 -10.09 4.76
N THR A 45 -24.00 -10.81 3.79
CA THR A 45 -24.82 -11.76 3.00
C THR A 45 -25.14 -13.03 3.76
N GLU A 46 -24.40 -13.35 4.81
CA GLU A 46 -24.54 -14.58 5.60
C GLU A 46 -25.35 -14.39 6.86
N THR A 47 -25.66 -13.16 7.27
CA THR A 47 -26.45 -12.93 8.48
C THR A 47 -27.92 -12.64 8.15
N ALA A 48 -28.82 -13.20 8.95
CA ALA A 48 -30.26 -12.98 8.83
C ALA A 48 -30.79 -11.95 9.84
N THR A 49 -30.02 -11.64 10.90
CA THR A 49 -30.44 -10.77 11.98
C THR A 49 -30.40 -9.29 11.57
N PRO A 50 -31.54 -8.57 11.55
CA PRO A 50 -31.56 -7.17 11.08
C PRO A 50 -30.63 -6.23 11.83
N SER A 51 -30.51 -6.35 13.14
CA SER A 51 -29.62 -5.52 13.95
C SER A 51 -28.15 -5.75 13.61
N VAL A 52 -27.77 -7.00 13.35
CA VAL A 52 -26.41 -7.36 12.93
C VAL A 52 -26.13 -6.85 11.52
N LYS A 53 -27.08 -6.99 10.60
CA LYS A 53 -26.95 -6.44 9.24
C LYS A 53 -26.70 -4.93 9.28
N LYS A 54 -27.43 -4.21 10.13
CA LYS A 54 -27.28 -2.77 10.26
C LYS A 54 -25.88 -2.40 10.77
N LEU A 55 -25.38 -3.13 11.76
CA LEU A 55 -24.04 -2.95 12.28
C LEU A 55 -22.98 -3.24 11.21
N LEU A 56 -23.09 -4.37 10.52
CA LEU A 56 -22.15 -4.76 9.48
C LEU A 56 -22.13 -3.77 8.31
N ARG A 57 -23.29 -3.21 7.95
CA ARG A 57 -23.37 -2.19 6.90
C ARG A 57 -22.60 -0.93 7.29
N ARG A 58 -22.74 -0.50 8.53
CA ARG A 58 -22.00 0.66 9.05
C ARG A 58 -20.50 0.38 9.07
N GLU A 59 -20.09 -0.80 9.53
CA GLU A 59 -18.69 -1.19 9.54
C GLU A 59 -18.12 -1.36 8.13
N LEU A 60 -18.91 -1.83 7.18
CA LEU A 60 -18.53 -1.91 5.78
C LEU A 60 -18.28 -0.52 5.19
N ASP A 61 -19.16 0.44 5.44
CA ASP A 61 -18.97 1.81 4.99
C ASP A 61 -17.68 2.41 5.56
N ASN A 62 -17.42 2.20 6.84
CA ASN A 62 -16.19 2.64 7.49
C ASN A 62 -14.94 1.97 6.87
N ALA A 63 -15.02 0.69 6.58
CA ALA A 63 -13.92 -0.05 5.95
C ALA A 63 -13.64 0.45 4.52
N ILE A 64 -14.67 0.77 3.76
CA ILE A 64 -14.55 1.36 2.42
C ILE A 64 -13.87 2.72 2.52
N ASP A 65 -14.27 3.55 3.46
CA ASP A 65 -13.67 4.87 3.68
C ASP A 65 -12.19 4.75 4.06
N THR A 66 -11.86 3.81 4.92
CA THR A 66 -10.46 3.54 5.32
C THR A 66 -9.63 3.10 4.12
N HIS A 67 -10.14 2.16 3.32
CA HIS A 67 -9.48 1.72 2.09
C HIS A 67 -9.24 2.89 1.15
N ASP A 68 -10.25 3.74 0.96
CA ASP A 68 -10.16 4.91 0.09
C ASP A 68 -9.07 5.88 0.55
N LYS A 69 -8.99 6.16 1.85
CA LYS A 69 -7.95 7.03 2.42
C LYS A 69 -6.54 6.48 2.19
N ILE A 70 -6.35 5.18 2.37
CA ILE A 70 -5.06 4.54 2.12
C ILE A 70 -4.72 4.61 0.63
N ALA A 71 -5.66 4.27 -0.24
CA ALA A 71 -5.47 4.33 -1.69
C ALA A 71 -5.12 5.74 -2.16
N GLN A 72 -5.83 6.76 -1.66
CA GLN A 72 -5.55 8.16 -2.01
C GLN A 72 -4.17 8.61 -1.54
N TYR A 73 -3.76 8.20 -0.34
CA TYR A 73 -2.42 8.45 0.15
C TYR A 73 -1.36 7.84 -0.78
N MET A 74 -1.55 6.60 -1.19
CA MET A 74 -0.61 5.90 -2.07
C MET A 74 -0.56 6.53 -3.46
N ILE A 75 -1.69 6.94 -4.01
CA ILE A 75 -1.76 7.63 -5.31
C ILE A 75 -1.04 8.98 -5.22
N LYS A 76 -1.31 9.75 -4.19
CA LYS A 76 -0.70 11.06 -3.98
C LYS A 76 0.83 10.99 -3.84
N ASN A 77 1.34 9.93 -3.24
CA ASN A 77 2.76 9.71 -3.03
C ASN A 77 3.41 8.84 -4.10
N GLU A 78 2.73 8.67 -5.23
CA GLU A 78 3.23 7.91 -6.39
C GLU A 78 3.58 6.45 -6.08
N MET A 79 2.93 5.88 -5.08
CA MET A 79 3.09 4.48 -4.69
C MET A 79 2.16 3.54 -5.46
N TYR A 80 1.13 4.09 -6.12
CA TYR A 80 0.11 3.33 -6.81
C TYR A 80 -0.51 4.15 -7.94
N HIS A 81 -0.48 3.61 -9.15
CA HIS A 81 -1.01 4.24 -10.36
C HIS A 81 -2.27 3.50 -10.82
N ALA A 82 -3.37 3.75 -10.13
CA ALA A 82 -4.64 3.03 -10.33
C ALA A 82 -5.27 3.24 -11.71
N TYR A 83 -4.96 4.36 -12.36
CA TYR A 83 -5.59 4.80 -13.61
C TYR A 83 -4.73 4.58 -14.86
N ASP A 84 -3.48 4.13 -14.69
CA ASP A 84 -2.54 3.93 -15.79
C ASP A 84 -1.76 2.64 -15.56
N ILE A 85 -2.10 1.61 -16.35
CA ILE A 85 -1.49 0.28 -16.23
C ILE A 85 -0.01 0.34 -16.61
N ASP A 86 0.36 1.11 -17.62
CA ASP A 86 1.76 1.21 -18.07
C ASP A 86 2.62 1.88 -17.01
N GLU A 87 2.16 2.98 -16.42
CA GLU A 87 2.84 3.61 -15.28
C GLU A 87 2.96 2.66 -14.08
N GLN A 88 1.92 1.89 -13.80
CA GLN A 88 1.96 0.92 -12.71
C GLN A 88 2.99 -0.17 -12.95
N ILE A 89 3.10 -0.67 -14.17
CA ILE A 89 4.11 -1.67 -14.55
C ILE A 89 5.51 -1.09 -14.40
N GLU A 90 5.75 0.11 -14.92
CA GLU A 90 7.05 0.78 -14.77
C GLU A 90 7.41 0.98 -13.30
N HIS A 91 6.45 1.41 -12.50
CA HIS A 91 6.64 1.61 -11.06
C HIS A 91 6.95 0.29 -10.35
N ASP A 92 6.26 -0.77 -10.68
CA ASP A 92 6.50 -2.11 -10.11
C ASP A 92 7.87 -2.65 -10.49
N LEU A 93 8.31 -2.46 -11.72
CA LEU A 93 9.65 -2.85 -12.18
C LEU A 93 10.74 -2.07 -11.42
N LYS A 94 10.53 -0.78 -11.20
CA LYS A 94 11.44 0.06 -10.43
C LYS A 94 11.55 -0.41 -8.99
N LYS A 95 10.43 -0.77 -8.36
CA LYS A 95 10.41 -1.32 -7.00
C LYS A 95 11.18 -2.65 -6.92
N ALA A 96 10.99 -3.53 -7.89
CA ALA A 96 11.70 -4.80 -7.97
C ALA A 96 13.20 -4.59 -8.10
N ASP A 97 13.64 -3.63 -8.93
CA ASP A 97 15.05 -3.27 -9.10
C ASP A 97 15.67 -2.77 -7.80
N ILE A 98 14.97 -1.89 -7.09
CA ILE A 98 15.41 -1.38 -5.78
C ILE A 98 15.54 -2.52 -4.77
N ALA A 99 14.55 -3.41 -4.70
CA ALA A 99 14.57 -4.56 -3.80
C ALA A 99 15.75 -5.49 -4.10
N LEU A 100 16.05 -5.74 -5.38
CA LEU A 100 17.19 -6.55 -5.79
C LEU A 100 18.52 -5.93 -5.40
N LYS A 101 18.66 -4.61 -5.53
CA LYS A 101 19.86 -3.88 -5.11
C LYS A 101 20.08 -3.99 -3.61
N ILE A 102 19.04 -3.94 -2.82
CA ILE A 102 19.10 -4.10 -1.36
C ILE A 102 19.48 -5.53 -1.00
N ALA A 103 18.92 -6.52 -1.67
CA ALA A 103 19.17 -7.94 -1.41
C ALA A 103 20.60 -8.38 -1.74
N LYS A 104 21.29 -7.69 -2.63
CA LYS A 104 22.67 -8.01 -3.04
C LYS A 104 23.74 -7.55 -2.07
N LYS A 105 23.36 -6.99 -0.98
CA LYS A 105 24.31 -6.63 0.08
C LYS A 105 24.48 -7.79 1.09
#